data_9bbd8acaf213a4eb23eb70212afdc169
#
_entry.id   9bbd8acaf213a4eb23eb70212afdc169
#
_cell.length_a   1.000
_cell.length_b   1.000
_cell.length_c   1.000
_cell.angle_alpha   90.00
_cell.angle_beta   90.00
_cell.angle_gamma   90.00
#
_symmetry.space_group_name_H-M   'P 1'
#
loop_
_entity.id
_entity.type
_entity.pdbx_description
1 polymer ?
#
loop_
_entity_poly.entity_id
_entity_poly.type
_entity_poly.pdbx_seq_one_letter_code
_entity_poly.pdbx_strand_id
1 'polypeptide(L)'
;MFIGRKNELLQLNRLYNSGKFEFAVIYGRRRVGKTAIINEFVKDKNAICFTGVETNAKQNLENLSECILEFSTGMKTDTAFSNFQSALEYVFKLSENKRIVLCLDEYPYVARASRSLASTLQMLIDKYKDSSKLFLILCGSSMSYIEDHVLAYKAPLYGRRTAQFKILPFEFCEACEYFNGMSPEEIGRA
;
A
#
# COMPACT_ATOMS: atom_id res chain seq x y z
N MET A 1 12.85 -7.17 15.86
CA MET A 1 12.77 -5.76 16.28
C MET A 1 12.77 -4.91 15.01
N PHE A 2 11.83 -3.97 14.84
CA PHE A 2 11.80 -3.06 13.68
C PHE A 2 12.78 -1.92 13.97
N ILE A 3 13.69 -1.62 13.02
CA ILE A 3 14.78 -0.65 13.21
C ILE A 3 14.71 0.40 12.10
N GLY A 4 15.02 1.64 12.45
CA GLY A 4 14.98 2.78 11.53
C GLY A 4 13.55 3.19 11.13
N ARG A 5 13.42 3.99 10.09
CA ARG A 5 12.15 4.40 9.46
C ARG A 5 11.16 5.09 10.41
N LYS A 6 11.65 5.69 11.47
CA LYS A 6 10.81 6.37 12.48
C LYS A 6 10.00 7.51 11.86
N ASN A 7 10.60 8.24 10.92
CA ASN A 7 9.96 9.37 10.25
C ASN A 7 8.82 8.93 9.33
N GLU A 8 9.03 7.86 8.56
CA GLU A 8 8.01 7.28 7.68
C GLU A 8 6.82 6.76 8.49
N LEU A 9 7.09 6.01 9.58
CA LEU A 9 6.05 5.52 10.48
C LEU A 9 5.30 6.67 11.17
N LEU A 10 6.00 7.71 11.62
CA LEU A 10 5.37 8.88 12.22
C LEU A 10 4.41 9.58 11.25
N GLN A 11 4.84 9.78 9.99
CA GLN A 11 4.02 10.40 8.95
C GLN A 11 2.82 9.51 8.58
N LEU A 12 2.99 8.19 8.43
CA LEU A 12 1.89 7.24 8.19
C LEU A 12 0.87 7.26 9.33
N ASN A 13 1.33 7.26 10.59
CA ASN A 13 0.45 7.36 11.75
C ASN A 13 -0.29 8.70 11.81
N ARG A 14 0.35 9.83 11.44
CA ARG A 14 -0.30 11.13 11.34
C ARG A 14 -1.43 11.12 10.31
N LEU A 15 -1.21 10.54 9.14
CA LEU A 15 -2.23 10.37 8.10
C LEU A 15 -3.35 9.45 8.57
N TYR A 16 -3.02 8.35 9.24
CA TYR A 16 -4.03 7.45 9.79
C TYR A 16 -4.94 8.15 10.80
N ASN A 17 -4.37 8.96 11.68
CA ASN A 17 -5.08 9.67 12.73
C ASN A 17 -5.88 10.90 12.22
N SER A 18 -5.76 11.28 10.94
CA SER A 18 -6.59 12.34 10.34
C SER A 18 -8.08 11.98 10.33
N GLY A 19 -8.40 10.69 10.36
CA GLY A 19 -9.78 10.18 10.37
C GLY A 19 -10.55 10.34 9.07
N LYS A 20 -9.98 10.99 8.05
CA LYS A 20 -10.57 11.20 6.71
C LYS A 20 -9.91 10.33 5.66
N PHE A 21 -10.42 10.35 4.43
CA PHE A 21 -9.77 9.66 3.32
C PHE A 21 -8.32 10.14 3.15
N GLU A 22 -7.41 9.18 3.05
CA GLU A 22 -6.00 9.45 2.75
C GLU A 22 -5.51 8.47 1.69
N PHE A 23 -4.61 8.94 0.82
CA PHE A 23 -4.00 8.13 -0.21
C PHE A 23 -2.49 8.34 -0.23
N ALA A 24 -1.74 7.32 0.17
CA ALA A 24 -0.29 7.31 0.16
C ALA A 24 0.28 6.40 -0.92
N VAL A 25 1.40 6.80 -1.49
CA VAL A 25 2.20 5.99 -2.42
C VAL A 25 3.55 5.71 -1.78
N ILE A 26 3.89 4.43 -1.59
CA ILE A 26 5.17 3.97 -1.05
C ILE A 26 5.95 3.27 -2.16
N TYR A 27 7.13 3.77 -2.52
CA TYR A 27 7.91 3.18 -3.60
C TYR A 27 9.41 3.26 -3.35
N GLY A 28 10.15 2.43 -4.04
CA GLY A 28 11.60 2.32 -3.89
C GLY A 28 12.10 0.98 -4.41
N ARG A 29 13.40 0.80 -4.51
CA ARG A 29 14.00 -0.44 -5.02
C ARG A 29 13.53 -1.67 -4.23
N ARG A 30 13.70 -2.86 -4.81
CA ARG A 30 13.49 -4.12 -4.08
C ARG A 30 14.42 -4.18 -2.85
N ARG A 31 13.96 -4.82 -1.78
CA ARG A 31 14.72 -5.09 -0.53
C ARG A 31 15.09 -3.86 0.31
N VAL A 32 14.51 -2.68 0.07
CA VAL A 32 14.73 -1.48 0.90
C VAL A 32 13.81 -1.37 2.12
N GLY A 33 12.98 -2.40 2.39
CA GLY A 33 12.15 -2.45 3.60
C GLY A 33 10.73 -1.87 3.46
N LYS A 34 10.21 -1.65 2.23
CA LYS A 34 8.84 -1.13 2.03
C LYS A 34 7.75 -1.96 2.73
N THR A 35 7.71 -3.26 2.46
CA THR A 35 6.75 -4.19 3.07
C THR A 35 6.94 -4.28 4.59
N ALA A 36 8.17 -4.17 5.10
CA ALA A 36 8.44 -4.15 6.54
C ALA A 36 7.85 -2.90 7.21
N ILE A 37 7.96 -1.71 6.58
CA ILE A 37 7.34 -0.48 7.06
C ILE A 37 5.81 -0.63 7.10
N ILE A 38 5.21 -1.17 6.04
CA ILE A 38 3.76 -1.38 5.96
C ILE A 38 3.31 -2.35 7.06
N ASN A 39 3.96 -3.50 7.20
CA ASN A 39 3.61 -4.50 8.21
C ASN A 39 3.71 -3.94 9.63
N GLU A 40 4.76 -3.17 9.95
CA GLU A 40 4.89 -2.52 11.26
C GLU A 40 3.79 -1.46 11.47
N PHE A 41 3.48 -0.68 10.42
CA PHE A 41 2.44 0.34 10.48
C PHE A 41 1.04 -0.23 10.72
N VAL A 42 0.69 -1.36 10.09
CA VAL A 42 -0.67 -1.93 10.15
C VAL A 42 -0.91 -2.87 11.33
N LYS A 43 0.11 -3.20 12.09
CA LYS A 43 0.14 -4.24 13.13
C LYS A 43 -1.00 -4.13 14.17
N ASP A 44 -1.41 -2.91 14.49
CA ASP A 44 -2.43 -2.58 15.49
C ASP A 44 -3.69 -1.93 14.86
N LYS A 45 -3.87 -2.04 13.53
CA LYS A 45 -4.91 -1.34 12.79
C LYS A 45 -5.85 -2.28 12.05
N ASN A 46 -7.06 -1.80 11.77
CA ASN A 46 -7.97 -2.49 10.84
C ASN A 46 -7.39 -2.36 9.43
N ALA A 47 -6.74 -3.41 8.94
CA ALA A 47 -6.04 -3.38 7.68
C ALA A 47 -6.38 -4.57 6.79
N ILE A 48 -6.54 -4.30 5.50
CA ILE A 48 -6.60 -5.27 4.41
C ILE A 48 -5.30 -5.13 3.65
N CYS A 49 -4.44 -6.14 3.73
CA CYS A 49 -3.16 -6.17 3.04
C CYS A 49 -3.19 -7.22 1.93
N PHE A 50 -3.09 -6.76 0.70
CA PHE A 50 -3.03 -7.59 -0.48
C PHE A 50 -1.71 -7.37 -1.20
N THR A 51 -1.03 -8.46 -1.58
CA THR A 51 0.18 -8.40 -2.40
C THR A 51 -0.11 -8.87 -3.80
N GLY A 52 0.07 -7.98 -4.77
CA GLY A 52 -0.07 -8.30 -6.19
C GLY A 52 0.98 -9.30 -6.67
N VAL A 53 0.55 -10.23 -7.49
CA VAL A 53 1.40 -11.27 -8.07
C VAL A 53 1.51 -11.07 -9.58
N GLU A 54 2.67 -11.41 -10.15
CA GLU A 54 2.88 -11.39 -11.60
C GLU A 54 2.09 -12.53 -12.28
N THR A 55 0.79 -12.31 -12.44
CA THR A 55 -0.18 -13.24 -13.01
C THR A 55 -1.31 -12.47 -13.71
N ASN A 56 -2.34 -13.17 -14.19
CA ASN A 56 -3.48 -12.54 -14.84
C ASN A 56 -4.39 -11.77 -13.87
N ALA A 57 -5.30 -10.96 -14.42
CA ALA A 57 -6.22 -10.13 -13.65
C ALA A 57 -7.18 -10.95 -12.79
N LYS A 58 -7.63 -12.12 -13.28
CA LYS A 58 -8.58 -12.98 -12.56
C LYS A 58 -7.98 -13.49 -11.26
N GLN A 59 -6.78 -14.05 -11.29
CA GLN A 59 -6.12 -14.59 -10.11
C GLN A 59 -5.82 -13.48 -9.07
N ASN A 60 -5.37 -12.29 -9.52
CA ASN A 60 -5.17 -11.17 -8.61
C ASN A 60 -6.49 -10.68 -8.00
N LEU A 61 -7.61 -10.74 -8.74
CA LEU A 61 -8.93 -10.40 -8.21
C LEU A 61 -9.42 -11.42 -7.18
N GLU A 62 -9.21 -12.70 -7.43
CA GLU A 62 -9.55 -13.78 -6.48
C GLU A 62 -8.78 -13.60 -5.17
N ASN A 63 -7.46 -13.39 -5.24
CA ASN A 63 -6.62 -13.17 -4.07
C ASN A 63 -7.02 -11.89 -3.30
N LEU A 64 -7.30 -10.79 -4.00
CA LEU A 64 -7.80 -9.55 -3.37
C LEU A 64 -9.16 -9.78 -2.70
N SER A 65 -10.06 -10.53 -3.36
CA SER A 65 -11.38 -10.86 -2.84
C SER A 65 -11.28 -11.67 -1.55
N GLU A 66 -10.39 -12.65 -1.50
CA GLU A 66 -10.13 -13.44 -0.29
C GLU A 66 -9.71 -12.52 0.88
N CYS A 67 -8.73 -11.62 0.67
CA CYS A 67 -8.29 -10.67 1.70
C CYS A 67 -9.43 -9.78 2.21
N ILE A 68 -10.28 -9.26 1.30
CA ILE A 68 -11.39 -8.38 1.66
C ILE A 68 -12.47 -9.14 2.44
N LEU A 69 -12.85 -10.34 1.96
CA LEU A 69 -13.91 -11.14 2.56
C LEU A 69 -13.47 -11.71 3.90
N GLU A 70 -12.24 -12.20 4.02
CA GLU A 70 -11.67 -12.63 5.31
C GLU A 70 -11.70 -11.49 6.34
N PHE A 71 -11.30 -10.28 5.95
CA PHE A 71 -11.36 -9.11 6.83
C PHE A 71 -12.79 -8.76 7.26
N SER A 72 -13.77 -8.88 6.37
CA SER A 72 -15.16 -8.46 6.64
C SER A 72 -15.99 -9.51 7.38
N THR A 73 -15.73 -10.80 7.13
CA THR A 73 -16.51 -11.91 7.68
C THR A 73 -15.78 -12.71 8.77
N GLY A 74 -14.46 -12.55 8.86
CA GLY A 74 -13.60 -13.36 9.74
C GLY A 74 -13.36 -14.79 9.24
N MET A 75 -13.83 -15.13 8.03
CA MET A 75 -13.73 -16.48 7.46
C MET A 75 -13.12 -16.43 6.08
N LYS A 76 -12.27 -17.42 5.78
CA LYS A 76 -11.82 -17.66 4.41
C LYS A 76 -12.96 -18.21 3.57
N THR A 77 -13.07 -17.74 2.35
CA THR A 77 -14.10 -18.15 1.40
C THR A 77 -13.52 -18.23 0.00
N ASP A 78 -14.00 -19.18 -0.80
CA ASP A 78 -13.65 -19.30 -2.22
C ASP A 78 -14.46 -18.33 -3.11
N THR A 79 -15.31 -17.50 -2.50
CA THR A 79 -16.11 -16.52 -3.23
C THR A 79 -15.24 -15.34 -3.64
N ALA A 80 -15.40 -14.90 -4.88
CA ALA A 80 -14.71 -13.71 -5.39
C ALA A 80 -15.70 -12.65 -5.89
N PHE A 81 -15.28 -11.39 -5.82
CA PHE A 81 -16.00 -10.30 -6.48
C PHE A 81 -15.97 -10.49 -8.01
N SER A 82 -16.97 -9.97 -8.70
CA SER A 82 -17.08 -10.09 -10.16
C SER A 82 -16.00 -9.28 -10.91
N ASN A 83 -15.49 -8.22 -10.32
CA ASN A 83 -14.46 -7.35 -10.88
C ASN A 83 -13.78 -6.49 -9.80
N PHE A 84 -12.66 -5.82 -10.15
CA PHE A 84 -11.94 -4.95 -9.24
C PHE A 84 -12.78 -3.76 -8.76
N GLN A 85 -13.70 -3.25 -9.59
CA GLN A 85 -14.54 -2.13 -9.18
C GLN A 85 -15.46 -2.53 -8.02
N SER A 86 -16.16 -3.65 -8.11
CA SER A 86 -17.03 -4.13 -7.03
C SER A 86 -16.26 -4.46 -5.76
N ALA A 87 -15.07 -5.06 -5.88
CA ALA A 87 -14.19 -5.37 -4.75
C ALA A 87 -13.74 -4.10 -4.01
N LEU A 88 -13.22 -3.13 -4.75
CA LEU A 88 -12.73 -1.88 -4.18
C LEU A 88 -13.88 -1.00 -3.64
N GLU A 89 -14.99 -0.90 -4.37
CA GLU A 89 -16.17 -0.14 -3.92
C GLU A 89 -16.73 -0.70 -2.60
N TYR A 90 -16.69 -2.01 -2.42
CA TYR A 90 -17.07 -2.64 -1.15
C TYR A 90 -16.18 -2.15 0.01
N VAL A 91 -14.86 -2.06 -0.19
CA VAL A 91 -13.95 -1.53 0.83
C VAL A 91 -14.20 -0.05 1.13
N PHE A 92 -14.45 0.77 0.09
CA PHE A 92 -14.82 2.18 0.29
C PHE A 92 -16.08 2.32 1.15
N LYS A 93 -17.12 1.54 0.88
CA LYS A 93 -18.37 1.53 1.67
C LYS A 93 -18.14 1.04 3.11
N LEU A 94 -17.38 -0.02 3.32
CA LEU A 94 -17.02 -0.47 4.67
C LEU A 94 -16.31 0.63 5.46
N SER A 95 -15.50 1.44 4.79
CA SER A 95 -14.72 2.49 5.43
C SER A 95 -15.49 3.79 5.71
N GLU A 96 -16.75 3.92 5.30
CA GLU A 96 -17.60 5.05 5.69
C GLU A 96 -17.86 5.06 7.22
N ASN A 97 -18.00 3.87 7.81
CA ASN A 97 -18.33 3.74 9.22
C ASN A 97 -17.11 3.53 10.12
N LYS A 98 -16.01 2.96 9.59
CA LYS A 98 -14.80 2.69 10.38
C LYS A 98 -13.52 3.02 9.60
N ARG A 99 -12.47 3.42 10.31
CA ARG A 99 -11.14 3.59 9.72
C ARG A 99 -10.59 2.25 9.26
N ILE A 100 -10.25 2.14 7.97
CA ILE A 100 -9.65 0.94 7.37
C ILE A 100 -8.41 1.38 6.60
N VAL A 101 -7.35 0.59 6.67
CA VAL A 101 -6.19 0.67 5.78
C VAL A 101 -6.37 -0.38 4.68
N LEU A 102 -6.34 0.04 3.41
CA LEU A 102 -6.21 -0.88 2.28
C LEU A 102 -4.81 -0.72 1.70
N CYS A 103 -3.99 -1.74 1.84
CA CYS A 103 -2.66 -1.80 1.24
C CYS A 103 -2.67 -2.70 0.01
N LEU A 104 -2.30 -2.15 -1.14
CA LEU A 104 -2.04 -2.88 -2.37
C LEU A 104 -0.52 -2.91 -2.59
N ASP A 105 0.15 -3.91 -2.01
CA ASP A 105 1.59 -4.10 -2.20
C ASP A 105 1.85 -4.73 -3.56
N GLU A 106 2.99 -4.42 -4.16
CA GLU A 106 3.35 -4.73 -5.54
C GLU A 106 2.23 -4.39 -6.55
N TYR A 107 1.57 -3.24 -6.32
CA TYR A 107 0.54 -2.66 -7.20
C TYR A 107 0.88 -2.71 -8.69
N PRO A 108 2.13 -2.48 -9.15
CA PRO A 108 2.49 -2.57 -10.56
C PRO A 108 2.12 -3.89 -11.24
N TYR A 109 2.15 -5.03 -10.55
CA TYR A 109 1.75 -6.31 -11.15
C TYR A 109 0.25 -6.36 -11.43
N VAL A 110 -0.56 -5.92 -10.47
CA VAL A 110 -2.02 -5.90 -10.62
C VAL A 110 -2.44 -4.92 -11.71
N ALA A 111 -1.83 -3.74 -11.73
CA ALA A 111 -2.18 -2.69 -12.68
C ALA A 111 -1.76 -3.03 -14.12
N ARG A 112 -0.68 -3.78 -14.32
CA ARG A 112 -0.30 -4.33 -15.63
C ARG A 112 -1.28 -5.40 -16.10
N ALA A 113 -1.76 -6.25 -15.20
CA ALA A 113 -2.74 -7.29 -15.50
C ALA A 113 -4.13 -6.71 -15.77
N SER A 114 -4.50 -5.61 -15.11
CA SER A 114 -5.80 -4.92 -15.25
C SER A 114 -5.60 -3.44 -15.60
N ARG A 115 -5.62 -3.11 -16.88
CA ARG A 115 -5.40 -1.74 -17.38
C ARG A 115 -6.41 -0.72 -16.85
N SER A 116 -7.61 -1.16 -16.49
CA SER A 116 -8.67 -0.29 -15.94
C SER A 116 -8.51 0.02 -14.45
N LEU A 117 -7.60 -0.67 -13.74
CA LEU A 117 -7.50 -0.55 -12.28
C LEU A 117 -7.22 0.89 -11.81
N ALA A 118 -6.31 1.59 -12.48
CA ALA A 118 -5.97 2.97 -12.13
C ALA A 118 -7.15 3.93 -12.32
N SER A 119 -7.90 3.81 -13.42
CA SER A 119 -9.11 4.62 -13.67
C SER A 119 -10.27 4.22 -12.78
N THR A 120 -10.39 2.94 -12.42
CA THR A 120 -11.36 2.47 -11.42
C THR A 120 -11.07 3.09 -10.05
N LEU A 121 -9.82 3.07 -9.60
CA LEU A 121 -9.42 3.74 -8.34
C LEU A 121 -9.68 5.25 -8.41
N GLN A 122 -9.36 5.90 -9.53
CA GLN A 122 -9.64 7.31 -9.74
C GLN A 122 -11.12 7.62 -9.51
N MET A 123 -12.00 6.89 -10.20
CA MET A 123 -13.46 7.06 -10.10
C MET A 123 -13.98 6.86 -8.67
N LEU A 124 -13.50 5.81 -7.99
CA LEU A 124 -13.93 5.51 -6.62
C LEU A 124 -13.41 6.54 -5.62
N ILE A 125 -12.17 7.01 -5.75
CA ILE A 125 -11.63 8.08 -4.92
C ILE A 125 -12.46 9.35 -5.09
N ASP A 126 -12.74 9.76 -6.33
CA ASP A 126 -13.52 10.97 -6.61
C ASP A 126 -14.95 10.86 -6.07
N LYS A 127 -15.54 9.66 -6.06
CA LYS A 127 -16.87 9.39 -5.54
C LYS A 127 -16.97 9.38 -4.01
N TYR A 128 -15.96 8.80 -3.34
CA TYR A 128 -16.06 8.46 -1.91
C TYR A 128 -15.12 9.24 -0.99
N LYS A 129 -14.19 10.05 -1.49
CA LYS A 129 -13.17 10.75 -0.67
C LYS A 129 -13.75 11.60 0.46
N ASP A 130 -14.96 12.14 0.27
CA ASP A 130 -15.59 13.04 1.24
C ASP A 130 -16.41 12.28 2.31
N SER A 131 -16.81 11.02 2.05
CA SER A 131 -17.58 10.17 2.98
C SER A 131 -16.78 9.05 3.61
N SER A 132 -15.73 8.59 2.94
CA SER A 132 -14.94 7.44 3.36
C SER A 132 -13.81 7.82 4.33
N LYS A 133 -13.57 6.94 5.30
CA LYS A 133 -12.41 7.00 6.20
C LYS A 133 -11.29 6.04 5.75
N LEU A 134 -11.26 5.67 4.47
CA LEU A 134 -10.25 4.77 3.93
C LEU A 134 -8.87 5.42 3.95
N PHE A 135 -7.86 4.67 4.36
CA PHE A 135 -6.47 4.99 4.08
C PHE A 135 -5.94 4.01 3.03
N LEU A 136 -5.89 4.46 1.79
CA LEU A 136 -5.37 3.70 0.66
C LEU A 136 -3.85 3.83 0.61
N ILE A 137 -3.13 2.71 0.52
CA ILE A 137 -1.69 2.66 0.31
C ILE A 137 -1.42 1.85 -0.96
N LEU A 138 -0.80 2.49 -1.95
CA LEU A 138 -0.21 1.78 -3.10
C LEU A 138 1.28 1.64 -2.86
N CYS A 139 1.78 0.40 -2.92
CA CYS A 139 3.19 0.11 -2.77
C CYS A 139 3.73 -0.59 -4.01
N GLY A 140 4.98 -0.31 -4.37
CA GLY A 140 5.62 -0.99 -5.49
C GLY A 140 7.13 -0.84 -5.55
N SER A 141 7.78 -1.91 -6.05
CA SER A 141 9.22 -1.96 -6.24
C SER A 141 9.69 -1.44 -7.61
N SER A 142 8.79 -1.39 -8.60
CA SER A 142 9.06 -0.81 -9.92
C SER A 142 8.96 0.71 -9.86
N MET A 143 10.08 1.39 -9.60
CA MET A 143 10.13 2.85 -9.44
C MET A 143 9.62 3.57 -10.69
N SER A 144 10.13 3.20 -11.88
CA SER A 144 9.69 3.81 -13.15
C SER A 144 8.18 3.66 -13.37
N TYR A 145 7.62 2.45 -13.08
CA TYR A 145 6.18 2.26 -13.20
C TYR A 145 5.39 3.20 -12.28
N ILE A 146 5.80 3.33 -11.03
CA ILE A 146 5.13 4.22 -10.08
C ILE A 146 5.28 5.68 -10.51
N GLU A 147 6.47 6.10 -10.91
CA GLU A 147 6.73 7.47 -11.36
C GLU A 147 5.92 7.81 -12.61
N ASP A 148 5.87 6.91 -13.64
CA ASP A 148 5.22 7.15 -14.92
C ASP A 148 3.69 6.95 -14.90
N HIS A 149 3.18 5.98 -14.11
CA HIS A 149 1.77 5.56 -14.17
C HIS A 149 0.93 5.92 -12.94
N VAL A 150 1.56 6.37 -11.84
CA VAL A 150 0.85 6.78 -10.62
C VAL A 150 1.11 8.25 -10.29
N LEU A 151 2.37 8.69 -10.39
CA LEU A 151 2.79 10.02 -9.96
C LEU A 151 2.81 11.05 -11.08
N ALA A 152 2.95 10.63 -12.34
CA ALA A 152 3.03 11.53 -13.50
C ALA A 152 1.75 12.33 -13.72
N TYR A 153 1.88 13.53 -14.24
CA TYR A 153 0.77 14.48 -14.50
C TYR A 153 -0.38 13.88 -15.32
N LYS A 154 -0.08 12.99 -16.28
CA LYS A 154 -1.08 12.33 -17.14
C LYS A 154 -1.67 11.04 -16.52
N ALA A 155 -1.19 10.61 -15.35
CA ALA A 155 -1.68 9.40 -14.72
C ALA A 155 -3.07 9.62 -14.09
N PRO A 156 -3.98 8.61 -14.15
CA PRO A 156 -5.33 8.74 -13.57
C PRO A 156 -5.35 9.13 -12.08
N LEU A 157 -4.34 8.71 -11.32
CA LEU A 157 -4.23 8.97 -9.88
C LEU A 157 -3.49 10.27 -9.53
N TYR A 158 -3.01 11.01 -10.53
CA TYR A 158 -2.34 12.29 -10.30
C TYR A 158 -3.23 13.28 -9.53
N GLY A 159 -2.63 13.99 -8.58
CA GLY A 159 -3.32 15.01 -7.78
C GLY A 159 -4.26 14.46 -6.68
N ARG A 160 -4.42 13.12 -6.58
CA ARG A 160 -5.30 12.49 -5.58
C ARG A 160 -4.57 11.97 -4.36
N ARG A 161 -3.23 11.79 -4.46
CA ARG A 161 -2.42 11.37 -3.32
C ARG A 161 -2.29 12.48 -2.28
N THR A 162 -2.34 12.10 -1.03
CA THR A 162 -2.11 13.00 0.12
C THR A 162 -0.68 12.91 0.64
N ALA A 163 0.02 11.79 0.33
CA ALA A 163 1.43 11.62 0.65
C ALA A 163 2.14 10.71 -0.35
N GLN A 164 3.48 10.84 -0.41
CA GLN A 164 4.34 9.89 -1.10
C GLN A 164 5.63 9.67 -0.32
N PHE A 165 6.09 8.42 -0.33
CA PHE A 165 7.29 7.98 0.38
C PHE A 165 8.20 7.27 -0.62
N LYS A 166 9.32 7.90 -0.96
CA LYS A 166 10.40 7.26 -1.72
C LYS A 166 11.35 6.62 -0.73
N ILE A 167 11.26 5.30 -0.58
CA ILE A 167 12.08 4.55 0.36
C ILE A 167 13.44 4.28 -0.28
N LEU A 168 14.46 4.85 0.33
CA LEU A 168 15.87 4.66 -0.06
C LEU A 168 16.49 3.54 0.78
N PRO A 169 17.63 2.96 0.39
CA PRO A 169 18.43 2.12 1.29
C PRO A 169 18.70 2.84 2.62
N PHE A 170 18.97 2.08 3.66
CA PHE A 170 19.38 2.67 4.95
C PHE A 170 20.63 3.53 4.76
N GLU A 171 20.65 4.67 5.44
CA GLU A 171 21.89 5.41 5.63
C GLU A 171 22.81 4.65 6.58
N PHE A 172 24.10 4.95 6.54
CA PHE A 172 25.10 4.24 7.35
C PHE A 172 24.76 4.23 8.85
N CYS A 173 24.25 5.33 9.38
CA CYS A 173 23.83 5.41 10.80
C CYS A 173 22.66 4.46 11.12
N GLU A 174 21.68 4.35 10.22
CA GLU A 174 20.55 3.42 10.38
C GLU A 174 21.02 1.96 10.24
N ALA A 175 21.99 1.70 9.33
CA ALA A 175 22.60 0.39 9.18
C ALA A 175 23.35 -0.02 10.46
N CYS A 176 24.05 0.90 11.12
CA CYS A 176 24.70 0.64 12.40
C CYS A 176 23.71 0.23 13.51
N GLU A 177 22.52 0.82 13.54
CA GLU A 177 21.47 0.40 14.48
C GLU A 177 20.95 -1.02 14.17
N TYR A 178 20.94 -1.42 12.90
CA TYR A 178 20.48 -2.74 12.46
C TYR A 178 21.50 -3.84 12.80
N PHE A 179 22.79 -3.56 12.64
CA PHE A 179 23.90 -4.50 12.89
C PHE A 179 24.51 -4.30 14.29
N ASN A 180 23.65 -4.20 15.33
CA ASN A 180 24.10 -4.06 16.71
C ASN A 180 25.12 -5.14 17.07
N GLY A 181 26.38 -4.73 17.35
CA GLY A 181 27.49 -5.61 17.72
C GLY A 181 28.55 -5.80 16.64
N MET A 182 28.35 -5.27 15.43
CA MET A 182 29.39 -5.19 14.39
C MET A 182 30.11 -3.86 14.43
N SER A 183 31.41 -3.88 14.11
CA SER A 183 32.17 -2.65 13.96
C SER A 183 31.75 -1.88 12.70
N PRO A 184 31.96 -0.54 12.65
CA PRO A 184 31.67 0.25 11.46
C PRO A 184 32.37 -0.23 10.20
N GLU A 185 33.54 -0.85 10.32
CA GLU A 185 34.31 -1.42 9.21
C GLU A 185 33.68 -2.71 8.66
N GLU A 186 33.10 -3.54 9.53
CA GLU A 186 32.36 -4.75 9.14
C GLU A 186 31.03 -4.41 8.47
N ILE A 187 30.32 -3.37 8.96
CA ILE A 187 29.06 -2.89 8.37
C ILE A 187 29.28 -2.30 6.98
N GLY A 188 30.40 -1.61 6.76
CA GLY A 188 30.74 -1.02 5.46
C GLY A 188 31.11 -2.05 4.38
N ARG A 189 31.29 -3.34 4.74
CA ARG A 189 31.58 -4.47 3.83
C ARG A 189 30.39 -5.40 3.59
N ALA A 190 29.29 -5.25 4.32
CA ALA A 190 28.06 -6.05 4.22
C ALA A 190 27.06 -5.39 3.26
#